data_0fe96f55e5e371c89d2263da06b05bbb
#
_entry.id   0fe96f55e5e371c89d2263da06b05bbb
#
_cell.length_a   1.000
_cell.length_b   1.000
_cell.length_c   1.000
_cell.angle_alpha   90.00
_cell.angle_beta   90.00
_cell.angle_gamma   90.00
#
_symmetry.space_group_name_H-M   'P 1'
#
loop_
_entity.id
_entity.type
_entity.pdbx_description
1 polymer ?
#
loop_
_entity_poly.entity_id
_entity_poly.type
_entity_poly.pdbx_seq_one_letter_code
_entity_poly.pdbx_strand_id
1 'polypeptide(L)'
;MTIREETEQIERMVLSKYASFSDSTMGRDTDDPQCDLRTVYQRDRDRILHCKSFRRLKHKTQVFLSPEGDHYRTRLTHTLEVAQIARTIARALRLNEDLTEAIAFGHIGEDTLTDVSGIRFEHCEQSVRVVEKIEKDGKGLNLTKEVRDGILNHRTSGSPGTLEGCIVRYSDKIAYINHDIDDAIRAGILKETDIPKEYSSILGNSTKERLNTLIKGVVDISKDKPYVKMDPDVNLAMTGLRSFMFKNVYTNKTAKSEEEKADRMLRTLYLYYRDNIDKLPKMYIDIINRDEEPKIERAICDYISGMSDTYSINTFRKIYIPMSWDI
;
A
#
# COMPACT_ATOMS: atom_id res chain seq x y z
N MET A 1 -23.83 16.37 23.59
CA MET A 1 -22.51 16.10 23.00
C MET A 1 -22.47 14.65 22.62
N THR A 2 -22.13 14.32 21.40
CA THR A 2 -22.00 12.94 20.91
C THR A 2 -20.62 12.39 21.28
N ILE A 3 -20.43 11.07 21.22
CA ILE A 3 -19.11 10.42 21.46
C ILE A 3 -18.08 10.92 20.43
N ARG A 4 -18.50 11.19 19.19
CA ARG A 4 -17.66 11.82 18.16
C ARG A 4 -17.16 13.20 18.62
N GLU A 5 -18.06 14.07 19.09
CA GLU A 5 -17.72 15.42 19.55
C GLU A 5 -16.78 15.39 20.76
N GLU A 6 -16.97 14.45 21.69
CA GLU A 6 -16.05 14.23 22.80
C GLU A 6 -14.67 13.80 22.30
N THR A 7 -14.60 12.90 21.33
CA THR A 7 -13.32 12.46 20.72
C THR A 7 -12.61 13.61 20.02
N GLU A 8 -13.34 14.45 19.26
CA GLU A 8 -12.79 15.65 18.60
C GLU A 8 -12.26 16.67 19.61
N GLN A 9 -12.93 16.84 20.75
CA GLN A 9 -12.41 17.68 21.84
C GLN A 9 -11.12 17.11 22.46
N ILE A 10 -11.05 15.79 22.65
CA ILE A 10 -9.84 15.12 23.13
C ILE A 10 -8.70 15.33 22.14
N GLU A 11 -8.95 15.18 20.83
CA GLU A 11 -7.94 15.49 19.79
C GLU A 11 -7.37 16.90 19.99
N ARG A 12 -8.22 17.92 20.20
CA ARG A 12 -7.80 19.31 20.43
C ARG A 12 -6.96 19.52 21.68
N MET A 13 -7.16 18.70 22.71
CA MET A 13 -6.41 18.79 23.97
C MET A 13 -5.06 18.07 23.90
N VAL A 14 -4.96 16.94 23.16
CA VAL A 14 -3.79 16.06 23.25
C VAL A 14 -2.90 16.08 22.02
N LEU A 15 -3.44 16.39 20.85
CA LEU A 15 -2.66 16.39 19.62
C LEU A 15 -1.81 17.65 19.47
N SER A 16 -0.76 17.53 18.69
CA SER A 16 0.07 18.66 18.29
C SER A 16 -0.75 19.68 17.49
N LYS A 17 -0.44 20.94 17.60
CA LYS A 17 -1.03 22.00 16.74
C LYS A 17 -0.79 21.81 15.24
N TYR A 18 0.10 20.89 14.87
CA TYR A 18 0.40 20.54 13.49
C TYR A 18 -0.35 19.30 12.99
N ALA A 19 -1.13 18.66 13.86
CA ALA A 19 -1.95 17.52 13.50
C ALA A 19 -3.13 17.89 12.62
N SER A 20 -3.59 16.97 11.82
CA SER A 20 -4.86 17.06 11.10
C SER A 20 -6.00 16.68 12.05
N PHE A 21 -6.83 17.66 12.43
CA PHE A 21 -7.94 17.44 13.36
C PHE A 21 -9.18 16.96 12.61
N SER A 22 -9.90 16.00 13.21
CA SER A 22 -11.10 15.42 12.60
C SER A 22 -12.24 16.42 12.40
N ASP A 23 -12.37 17.43 13.28
CA ASP A 23 -13.36 18.51 13.20
C ASP A 23 -13.04 19.58 12.15
N SER A 24 -11.84 19.56 11.58
CA SER A 24 -11.35 20.54 10.60
C SER A 24 -10.94 19.88 9.28
N THR A 25 -11.56 18.74 8.93
CA THR A 25 -11.31 18.05 7.67
C THR A 25 -11.63 18.89 6.45
N MET A 26 -10.87 18.71 5.36
CA MET A 26 -11.17 19.29 4.04
C MET A 26 -12.43 18.66 3.37
N GLY A 27 -13.05 17.68 4.04
CA GLY A 27 -14.30 17.07 3.63
C GLY A 27 -14.16 15.98 2.57
N ARG A 28 -15.31 15.63 2.02
CA ARG A 28 -15.53 14.57 1.04
C ARG A 28 -16.06 15.17 -0.26
N ASP A 29 -15.99 14.42 -1.36
CA ASP A 29 -16.56 14.88 -2.63
C ASP A 29 -18.09 14.82 -2.64
N THR A 30 -18.66 13.82 -1.97
CA THR A 30 -20.11 13.67 -1.82
C THR A 30 -20.49 13.89 -0.36
N ASP A 31 -21.54 14.65 -0.13
CA ASP A 31 -22.08 14.88 1.21
C ASP A 31 -22.42 13.56 1.91
N ASP A 32 -22.09 13.50 3.19
CA ASP A 32 -22.19 12.27 3.98
C ASP A 32 -22.56 12.61 5.42
N PRO A 33 -23.73 12.19 5.91
CA PRO A 33 -24.16 12.48 7.28
C PRO A 33 -23.12 12.12 8.30
N GLN A 34 -22.92 12.98 9.28
CA GLN A 34 -21.97 12.71 10.36
C GLN A 34 -22.43 11.52 11.21
N CYS A 35 -21.45 10.81 11.77
CA CYS A 35 -21.70 9.72 12.71
C CYS A 35 -21.61 10.23 14.14
N ASP A 36 -22.54 9.85 15.01
CA ASP A 36 -22.52 10.27 16.42
C ASP A 36 -21.42 9.57 17.24
N LEU A 37 -20.88 8.47 16.71
CA LEU A 37 -19.94 7.60 17.41
C LEU A 37 -18.48 7.80 16.96
N ARG A 38 -18.24 7.96 15.64
CA ARG A 38 -16.91 7.92 15.03
C ARG A 38 -16.56 9.24 14.35
N THR A 39 -15.30 9.65 14.48
CA THR A 39 -14.74 10.78 13.74
C THR A 39 -14.65 10.48 12.25
N VAL A 40 -14.39 11.49 11.43
CA VAL A 40 -14.34 11.32 9.96
C VAL A 40 -13.21 10.37 9.53
N TYR A 41 -12.04 10.43 10.20
CA TYR A 41 -10.89 9.56 9.87
C TYR A 41 -11.09 8.13 10.34
N GLN A 42 -11.74 7.91 11.48
CA GLN A 42 -12.17 6.57 11.92
C GLN A 42 -13.12 5.93 10.90
N ARG A 43 -14.06 6.70 10.37
CA ARG A 43 -14.97 6.22 9.33
C ARG A 43 -14.23 5.86 8.04
N ASP A 44 -13.23 6.62 7.64
CA ASP A 44 -12.44 6.33 6.46
C ASP A 44 -11.61 5.06 6.63
N ARG A 45 -10.95 4.91 7.76
CA ARG A 45 -10.26 3.68 8.13
C ARG A 45 -11.19 2.46 8.03
N ASP A 46 -12.37 2.55 8.64
CA ASP A 46 -13.35 1.46 8.62
C ASP A 46 -13.85 1.16 7.19
N ARG A 47 -14.08 2.18 6.36
CA ARG A 47 -14.48 2.00 4.96
C ARG A 47 -13.43 1.24 4.16
N ILE A 48 -12.16 1.55 4.35
CA ILE A 48 -11.05 0.86 3.69
C ILE A 48 -10.94 -0.57 4.22
N LEU A 49 -10.93 -0.76 5.54
CA LEU A 49 -10.79 -2.07 6.18
C LEU A 49 -11.89 -3.05 5.74
N HIS A 50 -13.11 -2.57 5.56
CA HIS A 50 -14.25 -3.39 5.15
C HIS A 50 -14.42 -3.52 3.63
N CYS A 51 -13.59 -2.90 2.80
CA CYS A 51 -13.70 -2.99 1.36
C CYS A 51 -13.22 -4.35 0.80
N LYS A 52 -13.66 -4.68 -0.42
CA LYS A 52 -13.32 -5.97 -1.06
C LYS A 52 -11.83 -6.04 -1.40
N SER A 53 -11.23 -4.93 -1.83
CA SER A 53 -9.82 -4.87 -2.22
C SER A 53 -8.89 -5.07 -1.04
N PHE A 54 -9.17 -4.47 0.13
CA PHE A 54 -8.39 -4.71 1.34
C PHE A 54 -8.40 -6.19 1.74
N ARG A 55 -9.56 -6.85 1.70
CA ARG A 55 -9.67 -8.28 2.00
C ARG A 55 -8.86 -9.18 1.05
N ARG A 56 -8.70 -8.77 -0.22
CA ARG A 56 -7.90 -9.53 -1.20
C ARG A 56 -6.40 -9.47 -0.93
N LEU A 57 -5.90 -8.49 -0.17
CA LEU A 57 -4.48 -8.36 0.17
C LEU A 57 -3.91 -9.60 0.88
N LYS A 58 -4.75 -10.37 1.58
CA LYS A 58 -4.35 -11.63 2.25
C LYS A 58 -3.88 -12.72 1.26
N HIS A 59 -4.28 -12.62 -0.01
CA HIS A 59 -3.96 -13.58 -1.07
C HIS A 59 -3.09 -12.98 -2.17
N LYS A 60 -2.39 -11.89 -1.88
CA LYS A 60 -1.42 -11.24 -2.74
C LYS A 60 -0.06 -11.28 -2.07
N THR A 61 0.95 -11.76 -2.77
CA THR A 61 2.33 -11.75 -2.30
C THR A 61 2.96 -10.37 -2.44
N GLN A 62 3.97 -10.07 -1.60
CA GLN A 62 4.62 -8.77 -1.58
C GLN A 62 5.79 -8.71 -2.58
N VAL A 63 6.69 -9.67 -2.55
CA VAL A 63 7.96 -9.65 -3.31
C VAL A 63 8.15 -10.90 -4.16
N PHE A 64 7.83 -12.08 -3.65
CA PHE A 64 8.02 -13.35 -4.33
C PHE A 64 6.68 -13.99 -4.61
N LEU A 65 6.43 -14.39 -5.87
CA LEU A 65 5.24 -15.16 -6.24
C LEU A 65 5.19 -16.46 -5.47
N SER A 66 4.23 -16.51 -4.56
CA SER A 66 3.78 -17.68 -3.80
C SER A 66 4.81 -18.82 -3.68
N PRO A 67 5.86 -18.68 -2.87
CA PRO A 67 6.65 -19.84 -2.49
C PRO A 67 5.75 -20.80 -1.72
N GLU A 68 5.93 -22.11 -1.90
CA GLU A 68 5.27 -23.10 -1.06
C GLU A 68 5.71 -22.92 0.40
N GLY A 69 4.80 -22.46 1.28
CA GLY A 69 5.05 -22.31 2.71
C GLY A 69 4.17 -21.27 3.39
N ASP A 70 3.89 -21.47 4.68
CA ASP A 70 2.98 -20.63 5.48
C ASP A 70 3.61 -19.34 6.02
N HIS A 71 4.88 -19.08 5.77
CA HIS A 71 5.67 -18.05 6.44
C HIS A 71 5.98 -16.81 5.60
N TYR A 72 5.52 -16.75 4.34
CA TYR A 72 5.77 -15.60 3.49
C TYR A 72 4.80 -14.46 3.75
N ARG A 73 5.34 -13.23 3.69
CA ARG A 73 4.52 -12.01 3.88
C ARG A 73 3.56 -11.82 2.73
N THR A 74 2.31 -11.63 3.10
CA THR A 74 1.28 -11.14 2.18
C THR A 74 1.26 -9.61 2.19
N ARG A 75 0.65 -8.99 1.18
CA ARG A 75 0.43 -7.54 1.19
C ARG A 75 -0.40 -7.08 2.38
N LEU A 76 -1.30 -7.93 2.89
CA LEU A 76 -2.07 -7.61 4.10
C LEU A 76 -1.16 -7.46 5.32
N THR A 77 -0.25 -8.41 5.55
CA THR A 77 0.68 -8.34 6.69
C THR A 77 1.62 -7.14 6.56
N HIS A 78 2.15 -6.87 5.37
CA HIS A 78 2.93 -5.65 5.11
C HIS A 78 2.13 -4.38 5.44
N THR A 79 0.90 -4.25 4.95
CA THR A 79 0.04 -3.09 5.21
C THR A 79 -0.21 -2.88 6.71
N LEU A 80 -0.43 -3.96 7.47
CA LEU A 80 -0.60 -3.90 8.92
C LEU A 80 0.69 -3.46 9.64
N GLU A 81 1.85 -3.94 9.19
CA GLU A 81 3.15 -3.55 9.76
C GLU A 81 3.48 -2.08 9.43
N VAL A 82 3.19 -1.61 8.22
CA VAL A 82 3.29 -0.18 7.86
C VAL A 82 2.39 0.66 8.78
N ALA A 83 1.14 0.26 8.97
CA ALA A 83 0.21 0.96 9.84
C ALA A 83 0.69 0.98 11.31
N GLN A 84 1.24 -0.13 11.80
CA GLN A 84 1.79 -0.21 13.16
C GLN A 84 2.98 0.75 13.36
N ILE A 85 3.94 0.77 12.42
CA ILE A 85 5.09 1.70 12.46
C ILE A 85 4.60 3.13 12.38
N ALA A 86 3.70 3.42 11.44
CA ALA A 86 3.15 4.76 11.22
C ALA A 86 2.42 5.30 12.46
N ARG A 87 1.58 4.49 13.10
CA ARG A 87 0.90 4.85 14.34
C ARG A 87 1.87 5.08 15.51
N THR A 88 2.95 4.28 15.58
CA THR A 88 3.98 4.48 16.61
C THR A 88 4.64 5.86 16.46
N ILE A 89 4.97 6.26 15.23
CA ILE A 89 5.54 7.58 14.95
C ILE A 89 4.49 8.68 15.19
N ALA A 90 3.26 8.51 14.69
CA ALA A 90 2.18 9.49 14.88
C ALA A 90 1.91 9.76 16.37
N ARG A 91 1.82 8.71 17.19
CA ARG A 91 1.66 8.82 18.65
C ARG A 91 2.81 9.57 19.30
N ALA A 92 4.06 9.24 18.94
CA ALA A 92 5.24 9.90 19.49
C ALA A 92 5.30 11.40 19.14
N LEU A 93 4.79 11.78 17.96
CA LEU A 93 4.70 13.17 17.48
C LEU A 93 3.39 13.86 17.87
N ARG A 94 2.47 13.17 18.53
CA ARG A 94 1.11 13.64 18.85
C ARG A 94 0.34 14.10 17.62
N LEU A 95 0.44 13.33 16.52
CA LEU A 95 -0.33 13.51 15.29
C LEU A 95 -1.53 12.56 15.27
N ASN A 96 -2.45 12.73 14.33
CA ASN A 96 -3.69 11.96 14.26
C ASN A 96 -3.43 10.51 13.83
N GLU A 97 -3.57 9.56 14.78
CA GLU A 97 -3.34 8.14 14.53
C GLU A 97 -4.40 7.54 13.59
N ASP A 98 -5.67 7.97 13.68
CA ASP A 98 -6.76 7.45 12.86
C ASP A 98 -6.58 7.84 11.37
N LEU A 99 -6.18 9.08 11.11
CA LEU A 99 -5.82 9.52 9.77
C LEU A 99 -4.61 8.75 9.23
N THR A 100 -3.57 8.61 10.05
CA THR A 100 -2.35 7.89 9.69
C THR A 100 -2.67 6.43 9.32
N GLU A 101 -3.48 5.74 10.11
CA GLU A 101 -3.89 4.36 9.87
C GLU A 101 -4.78 4.22 8.63
N ALA A 102 -5.71 5.16 8.41
CA ALA A 102 -6.55 5.17 7.21
C ALA A 102 -5.71 5.31 5.92
N ILE A 103 -4.70 6.18 5.92
CA ILE A 103 -3.78 6.35 4.78
C ILE A 103 -2.98 5.07 4.56
N ALA A 104 -2.42 4.47 5.62
CA ALA A 104 -1.64 3.24 5.52
C ALA A 104 -2.46 2.08 4.96
N PHE A 105 -3.71 1.91 5.41
CA PHE A 105 -4.62 0.88 4.89
C PHE A 105 -5.05 1.12 3.44
N GLY A 106 -4.97 2.35 2.97
CA GLY A 106 -5.25 2.71 1.58
C GLY A 106 -4.19 2.24 0.56
N HIS A 107 -3.08 1.66 1.00
CA HIS A 107 -2.03 1.12 0.14
C HIS A 107 -2.44 -0.24 -0.46
N ILE A 108 -3.41 -0.22 -1.38
CA ILE A 108 -4.06 -1.40 -1.95
C ILE A 108 -3.87 -1.58 -3.46
N GLY A 109 -3.25 -0.62 -4.14
CA GLY A 109 -2.96 -0.66 -5.58
C GLY A 109 -1.68 -1.44 -5.89
N GLU A 110 -1.46 -1.73 -7.18
CA GLU A 110 -0.30 -2.46 -7.68
C GLU A 110 0.34 -1.78 -8.89
N ASP A 111 1.65 -1.97 -9.07
CA ASP A 111 2.40 -1.58 -10.26
C ASP A 111 2.44 -2.80 -11.20
N THR A 112 1.61 -2.82 -12.22
CA THR A 112 1.62 -3.90 -13.19
C THR A 112 1.05 -3.45 -14.54
N LEU A 113 1.39 -4.18 -15.61
CA LEU A 113 0.80 -4.01 -16.93
C LEU A 113 1.10 -2.68 -17.69
N THR A 114 1.99 -1.81 -17.20
CA THR A 114 2.35 -0.57 -17.92
C THR A 114 2.79 -0.85 -19.35
N ASP A 115 3.68 -1.82 -19.52
CA ASP A 115 4.29 -2.12 -20.82
C ASP A 115 3.31 -2.71 -21.84
N VAL A 116 2.32 -3.49 -21.40
CA VAL A 116 1.39 -4.16 -22.30
C VAL A 116 0.17 -3.31 -22.63
N SER A 117 -0.24 -2.45 -21.68
CA SER A 117 -1.42 -1.59 -21.84
C SER A 117 -1.11 -0.28 -22.55
N GLY A 118 0.15 0.14 -22.58
CA GLY A 118 0.55 1.48 -23.05
C GLY A 118 0.11 2.61 -22.12
N ILE A 119 -0.50 2.29 -20.97
CA ILE A 119 -0.94 3.26 -19.96
C ILE A 119 0.07 3.22 -18.83
N ARG A 120 0.59 4.40 -18.40
CA ARG A 120 1.38 4.50 -17.19
C ARG A 120 0.54 4.04 -16.00
N PHE A 121 1.02 3.00 -15.33
CA PHE A 121 0.33 2.38 -14.21
C PHE A 121 1.19 2.53 -12.96
N GLU A 122 0.75 3.37 -12.02
CA GLU A 122 1.44 3.59 -10.74
C GLU A 122 0.57 3.12 -9.59
N HIS A 123 1.14 2.39 -8.63
CA HIS A 123 0.41 1.78 -7.51
C HIS A 123 -0.37 2.80 -6.67
N CYS A 124 0.17 4.01 -6.44
CA CYS A 124 -0.51 5.06 -5.70
C CYS A 124 -1.72 5.62 -6.46
N GLU A 125 -1.61 5.86 -7.78
CA GLU A 125 -2.73 6.26 -8.61
C GLU A 125 -3.79 5.16 -8.68
N GLN A 126 -3.34 3.91 -8.79
CA GLN A 126 -4.24 2.76 -8.75
C GLN A 126 -4.92 2.60 -7.39
N SER A 127 -4.20 2.83 -6.27
CA SER A 127 -4.80 2.83 -4.94
C SER A 127 -5.94 3.83 -4.82
N VAL A 128 -5.71 5.08 -5.26
CA VAL A 128 -6.76 6.12 -5.28
C VAL A 128 -7.92 5.70 -6.18
N ARG A 129 -7.65 5.19 -7.39
CA ARG A 129 -8.68 4.73 -8.30
C ARG A 129 -9.52 3.59 -7.72
N VAL A 130 -8.90 2.66 -6.99
CA VAL A 130 -9.63 1.58 -6.31
C VAL A 130 -10.62 2.16 -5.29
N VAL A 131 -10.18 3.08 -4.44
CA VAL A 131 -11.05 3.64 -3.39
C VAL A 131 -12.08 4.63 -3.92
N GLU A 132 -11.84 5.28 -5.05
CA GLU A 132 -12.75 6.29 -5.61
C GLU A 132 -13.71 5.72 -6.66
N LYS A 133 -13.27 4.75 -7.48
CA LYS A 133 -14.02 4.34 -8.67
C LYS A 133 -14.35 2.85 -8.72
N ILE A 134 -13.62 1.96 -8.02
CA ILE A 134 -13.82 0.52 -8.16
C ILE A 134 -14.65 -0.05 -7.01
N GLU A 135 -14.36 0.34 -5.77
CA GLU A 135 -15.08 -0.19 -4.62
C GLU A 135 -16.56 0.18 -4.61
N LYS A 136 -17.36 -0.59 -3.86
CA LYS A 136 -18.83 -0.44 -3.80
C LYS A 136 -19.51 -0.46 -5.19
N ASP A 137 -19.06 -1.40 -6.02
CA ASP A 137 -19.61 -1.62 -7.35
C ASP A 137 -19.56 -0.35 -8.23
N GLY A 138 -18.42 0.33 -8.20
CA GLY A 138 -18.14 1.51 -9.01
C GLY A 138 -18.56 2.85 -8.40
N LYS A 139 -19.02 2.88 -7.14
CA LYS A 139 -19.43 4.11 -6.44
C LYS A 139 -18.31 4.74 -5.61
N GLY A 140 -17.25 3.99 -5.33
CA GLY A 140 -16.15 4.41 -4.47
C GLY A 140 -16.49 4.45 -2.98
N LEU A 141 -15.48 4.72 -2.17
CA LEU A 141 -15.60 4.76 -0.71
C LEU A 141 -15.96 6.14 -0.17
N ASN A 142 -15.91 7.19 -0.97
CA ASN A 142 -16.13 8.58 -0.57
C ASN A 142 -15.28 8.96 0.65
N LEU A 143 -13.96 8.82 0.53
CA LEU A 143 -12.98 9.14 1.57
C LEU A 143 -12.74 10.65 1.66
N THR A 144 -12.24 11.12 2.79
CA THR A 144 -11.80 12.51 2.96
C THR A 144 -10.62 12.84 2.04
N LYS A 145 -10.45 14.12 1.72
CA LYS A 145 -9.39 14.59 0.84
C LYS A 145 -8.00 14.31 1.42
N GLU A 146 -7.85 14.40 2.74
CA GLU A 146 -6.61 14.10 3.45
C GLU A 146 -6.18 12.64 3.29
N VAL A 147 -7.12 11.70 3.41
CA VAL A 147 -6.83 10.27 3.22
C VAL A 147 -6.45 10.00 1.76
N ARG A 148 -7.19 10.55 0.79
CA ARG A 148 -6.89 10.39 -0.64
C ARG A 148 -5.54 10.99 -1.03
N ASP A 149 -5.24 12.20 -0.53
CA ASP A 149 -3.94 12.85 -0.74
C ASP A 149 -2.80 12.00 -0.17
N GLY A 150 -2.95 11.51 1.06
CA GLY A 150 -1.98 10.63 1.68
C GLY A 150 -1.76 9.34 0.89
N ILE A 151 -2.82 8.69 0.39
CA ILE A 151 -2.74 7.51 -0.47
C ILE A 151 -2.02 7.83 -1.80
N LEU A 152 -2.33 8.96 -2.43
CA LEU A 152 -1.72 9.34 -3.69
C LEU A 152 -0.23 9.65 -3.55
N ASN A 153 0.15 10.29 -2.46
CA ASN A 153 1.47 10.89 -2.28
C ASN A 153 2.42 10.08 -1.37
N HIS A 154 2.08 8.84 -0.97
CA HIS A 154 2.95 8.03 -0.10
C HIS A 154 4.25 7.54 -0.77
N ARG A 155 4.35 7.58 -2.11
CA ARG A 155 5.56 7.21 -2.85
C ARG A 155 6.76 8.12 -2.52
N THR A 156 7.97 7.65 -2.85
CA THR A 156 9.22 8.36 -2.56
C THR A 156 9.27 9.77 -3.12
N SER A 157 8.74 9.99 -4.33
CA SER A 157 8.68 11.30 -5.01
C SER A 157 7.44 12.12 -4.64
N GLY A 158 6.52 11.56 -3.86
CA GLY A 158 5.29 12.24 -3.46
C GLY A 158 5.53 13.27 -2.36
N SER A 159 4.62 14.22 -2.27
CA SER A 159 4.61 15.27 -1.24
C SER A 159 3.22 15.34 -0.60
N PRO A 160 2.93 14.51 0.42
CA PRO A 160 1.66 14.56 1.13
C PRO A 160 1.41 15.93 1.75
N GLY A 161 0.17 16.40 1.68
CA GLY A 161 -0.26 17.67 2.24
C GLY A 161 -0.39 17.66 3.77
N THR A 162 -0.40 16.47 4.40
CA THR A 162 -0.50 16.31 5.86
C THR A 162 0.77 15.67 6.42
N LEU A 163 1.07 15.96 7.70
CA LEU A 163 2.19 15.34 8.39
C LEU A 163 1.96 13.83 8.58
N GLU A 164 0.73 13.41 8.77
CA GLU A 164 0.30 12.01 8.85
C GLU A 164 0.62 11.25 7.55
N GLY A 165 0.36 11.85 6.39
CA GLY A 165 0.75 11.30 5.10
C GLY A 165 2.27 11.19 4.95
N CYS A 166 3.02 12.20 5.42
CA CYS A 166 4.49 12.14 5.45
C CYS A 166 5.01 10.99 6.33
N ILE A 167 4.37 10.72 7.47
CA ILE A 167 4.71 9.57 8.33
C ILE A 167 4.53 8.27 7.58
N VAL A 168 3.38 8.07 6.91
CA VAL A 168 3.11 6.83 6.16
C VAL A 168 4.16 6.58 5.09
N ARG A 169 4.59 7.62 4.37
CA ARG A 169 5.68 7.55 3.39
C ARG A 169 7.02 7.04 3.96
N TYR A 170 7.38 7.45 5.19
CA TYR A 170 8.56 6.92 5.86
C TYR A 170 8.33 5.50 6.37
N SER A 171 7.17 5.24 6.93
CA SER A 171 6.82 3.94 7.51
C SER A 171 6.80 2.82 6.48
N ASP A 172 6.31 3.09 5.27
CA ASP A 172 6.35 2.15 4.15
C ASP A 172 7.79 1.75 3.80
N LYS A 173 8.71 2.73 3.70
CA LYS A 173 10.12 2.46 3.44
C LYS A 173 10.80 1.67 4.57
N ILE A 174 10.49 2.01 5.82
CA ILE A 174 11.02 1.32 7.01
C ILE A 174 10.54 -0.13 7.04
N ALA A 175 9.25 -0.35 6.82
CA ALA A 175 8.68 -1.68 6.75
C ALA A 175 9.31 -2.49 5.62
N TYR A 176 9.32 -1.94 4.40
CA TYR A 176 9.82 -2.60 3.19
C TYR A 176 11.25 -3.13 3.37
N ILE A 177 12.21 -2.29 3.80
CA ILE A 177 13.60 -2.70 3.98
C ILE A 177 13.74 -3.83 4.99
N ASN A 178 13.04 -3.74 6.13
CA ASN A 178 13.14 -4.76 7.17
C ASN A 178 12.51 -6.08 6.74
N HIS A 179 11.40 -6.01 6.00
CA HIS A 179 10.72 -7.18 5.46
C HIS A 179 11.60 -7.93 4.44
N ASP A 180 12.18 -7.18 3.51
CA ASP A 180 12.99 -7.77 2.45
C ASP A 180 14.25 -8.43 2.99
N ILE A 181 14.87 -7.85 4.03
CA ILE A 181 16.00 -8.46 4.72
C ILE A 181 15.57 -9.76 5.40
N ASP A 182 14.46 -9.74 6.15
CA ASP A 182 13.95 -10.92 6.86
C ASP A 182 13.59 -12.05 5.89
N ASP A 183 12.91 -11.71 4.81
CA ASP A 183 12.51 -12.67 3.78
C ASP A 183 13.74 -13.22 3.01
N ALA A 184 14.73 -12.38 2.70
CA ALA A 184 15.97 -12.81 2.05
C ALA A 184 16.83 -13.73 2.95
N ILE A 185 16.89 -13.45 4.25
CA ILE A 185 17.56 -14.33 5.22
C ILE A 185 16.84 -15.66 5.31
N ARG A 186 15.52 -15.65 5.38
CA ARG A 186 14.68 -16.85 5.45
C ARG A 186 14.77 -17.71 4.20
N ALA A 187 14.87 -17.07 3.03
CA ALA A 187 15.12 -17.75 1.75
C ALA A 187 16.57 -18.24 1.58
N GLY A 188 17.48 -17.97 2.54
CA GLY A 188 18.89 -18.36 2.45
C GLY A 188 19.70 -17.56 1.42
N ILE A 189 19.14 -16.46 0.90
CA ILE A 189 19.78 -15.57 -0.09
C ILE A 189 20.78 -14.63 0.60
N LEU A 190 20.48 -14.21 1.83
CA LEU A 190 21.26 -13.27 2.62
C LEU A 190 21.48 -13.80 4.04
N LYS A 191 22.56 -13.40 4.67
CA LYS A 191 22.78 -13.54 6.13
C LYS A 191 22.86 -12.14 6.74
N GLU A 192 22.47 -11.99 8.01
CA GLU A 192 22.60 -10.72 8.74
C GLU A 192 24.04 -10.18 8.68
N THR A 193 25.04 -11.09 8.71
CA THR A 193 26.47 -10.75 8.62
C THR A 193 26.92 -10.21 7.28
N ASP A 194 26.13 -10.38 6.23
CA ASP A 194 26.45 -9.91 4.86
C ASP A 194 26.08 -8.43 4.68
N ILE A 195 25.29 -7.87 5.61
CA ILE A 195 24.96 -6.44 5.61
C ILE A 195 26.23 -5.63 5.89
N PRO A 196 26.60 -4.67 5.00
CA PRO A 196 27.79 -3.87 5.16
C PRO A 196 27.85 -3.15 6.52
N LYS A 197 29.01 -3.19 7.16
CA LYS A 197 29.23 -2.57 8.48
C LYS A 197 28.94 -1.07 8.50
N GLU A 198 29.13 -0.38 7.38
CA GLU A 198 28.80 1.04 7.23
C GLU A 198 27.32 1.33 7.48
N TYR A 199 26.41 0.37 7.19
CA TYR A 199 24.97 0.51 7.46
C TYR A 199 24.59 -0.09 8.81
N SER A 200 25.10 -1.28 9.15
CA SER A 200 24.74 -1.96 10.39
C SER A 200 25.28 -1.25 11.64
N SER A 201 26.41 -0.53 11.55
CA SER A 201 26.91 0.29 12.67
C SER A 201 25.99 1.47 13.03
N ILE A 202 25.26 1.99 12.07
CA ILE A 202 24.30 3.10 12.28
C ILE A 202 22.91 2.55 12.61
N LEU A 203 22.44 1.58 11.82
CA LEU A 203 21.06 1.10 11.88
C LEU A 203 20.84 -0.02 12.90
N GLY A 204 21.90 -0.71 13.32
CA GLY A 204 21.84 -1.89 14.20
C GLY A 204 22.03 -3.21 13.45
N ASN A 205 22.28 -4.27 14.24
CA ASN A 205 22.64 -5.61 13.76
C ASN A 205 21.49 -6.63 13.85
N SER A 206 20.28 -6.15 14.03
CA SER A 206 19.06 -6.95 14.09
C SER A 206 17.86 -6.16 13.59
N THR A 207 16.80 -6.85 13.15
CA THR A 207 15.52 -6.23 12.75
C THR A 207 14.97 -5.33 13.86
N LYS A 208 15.07 -5.74 15.13
CA LYS A 208 14.62 -4.95 16.28
C LYS A 208 15.40 -3.63 16.40
N GLU A 209 16.73 -3.70 16.32
CA GLU A 209 17.57 -2.50 16.43
C GLU A 209 17.36 -1.57 15.25
N ARG A 210 17.29 -2.09 14.03
CA ARG A 210 17.03 -1.31 12.83
C ARG A 210 15.70 -0.57 12.90
N LEU A 211 14.61 -1.27 13.27
CA LEU A 211 13.29 -0.65 13.44
C LEU A 211 13.34 0.47 14.46
N ASN A 212 13.92 0.25 15.63
CA ASN A 212 14.04 1.26 16.66
C ASN A 212 14.84 2.49 16.19
N THR A 213 15.98 2.27 15.53
CA THR A 213 16.83 3.37 15.02
C THR A 213 16.10 4.18 13.95
N LEU A 214 15.45 3.50 13.00
CA LEU A 214 14.72 4.18 11.92
C LEU A 214 13.51 4.98 12.44
N ILE A 215 12.73 4.42 13.38
CA ILE A 215 11.60 5.11 14.01
C ILE A 215 12.11 6.32 14.82
N LYS A 216 13.12 6.14 15.65
CA LYS A 216 13.73 7.24 16.42
C LYS A 216 14.29 8.33 15.52
N GLY A 217 14.99 7.95 14.43
CA GLY A 217 15.53 8.91 13.47
C GLY A 217 14.46 9.81 12.83
N VAL A 218 13.20 9.33 12.72
CA VAL A 218 12.08 10.18 12.29
C VAL A 218 11.55 11.02 13.46
N VAL A 219 11.34 10.41 14.62
CA VAL A 219 10.70 11.07 15.78
C VAL A 219 11.54 12.22 16.31
N ASP A 220 12.85 11.98 16.53
CA ASP A 220 13.73 12.95 17.21
C ASP A 220 13.89 14.25 16.41
N ILE A 221 13.95 14.17 15.08
CA ILE A 221 14.07 15.34 14.21
C ILE A 221 12.72 16.06 14.01
N SER A 222 11.60 15.32 14.07
CA SER A 222 10.28 15.83 13.71
C SER A 222 9.46 16.32 14.91
N LYS A 223 9.89 16.01 16.14
CA LYS A 223 9.13 16.34 17.35
C LYS A 223 8.91 17.84 17.49
N ASP A 224 7.66 18.22 17.67
CA ASP A 224 7.20 19.62 17.80
C ASP A 224 7.58 20.54 16.60
N LYS A 225 7.74 19.95 15.40
CA LYS A 225 8.06 20.66 14.15
C LYS A 225 6.90 20.61 13.15
N PRO A 226 6.82 21.60 12.23
CA PRO A 226 5.83 21.63 11.15
C PRO A 226 6.25 20.75 9.94
N TYR A 227 7.04 19.72 10.17
CA TYR A 227 7.49 18.79 9.13
C TYR A 227 7.80 17.44 9.74
N VAL A 228 7.78 16.42 8.90
CA VAL A 228 8.28 15.07 9.19
C VAL A 228 9.52 14.81 8.33
N LYS A 229 10.64 14.57 8.99
CA LYS A 229 11.93 14.24 8.34
C LYS A 229 12.62 13.13 9.10
N MET A 230 13.54 12.44 8.42
CA MET A 230 14.44 11.46 9.04
C MET A 230 15.80 12.13 9.29
N ASP A 231 16.46 11.71 10.34
CA ASP A 231 17.85 12.08 10.61
C ASP A 231 18.73 11.84 9.38
N PRO A 232 19.61 12.78 8.97
CA PRO A 232 20.37 12.68 7.74
C PRO A 232 21.26 11.43 7.67
N ASP A 233 21.94 11.04 8.75
CA ASP A 233 22.85 9.92 8.78
C ASP A 233 22.08 8.60 8.73
N VAL A 234 20.96 8.52 9.46
CA VAL A 234 20.04 7.39 9.44
C VAL A 234 19.40 7.24 8.05
N ASN A 235 19.01 8.34 7.42
CA ASN A 235 18.44 8.31 6.06
C ASN A 235 19.46 7.89 5.00
N LEU A 236 20.72 8.32 5.14
CA LEU A 236 21.80 7.93 4.24
C LEU A 236 22.07 6.43 4.38
N ALA A 237 22.19 5.92 5.61
CA ALA A 237 22.40 4.50 5.89
C ALA A 237 21.23 3.64 5.38
N MET A 238 19.98 4.08 5.58
CA MET A 238 18.79 3.42 5.05
C MET A 238 18.78 3.36 3.53
N THR A 239 19.14 4.45 2.86
CA THR A 239 19.19 4.53 1.39
C THR A 239 20.30 3.63 0.83
N GLY A 240 21.46 3.61 1.50
CA GLY A 240 22.57 2.72 1.15
C GLY A 240 22.20 1.25 1.31
N LEU A 241 21.56 0.90 2.43
CA LEU A 241 21.07 -0.46 2.69
C LEU A 241 20.04 -0.90 1.64
N ARG A 242 19.11 -0.03 1.25
CA ARG A 242 18.16 -0.31 0.14
C ARG A 242 18.89 -0.58 -1.17
N SER A 243 19.92 0.20 -1.49
CA SER A 243 20.73 0.00 -2.70
C SER A 243 21.50 -1.32 -2.65
N PHE A 244 22.01 -1.70 -1.48
CA PHE A 244 22.63 -2.99 -1.25
C PHE A 244 21.65 -4.15 -1.48
N MET A 245 20.43 -4.07 -0.92
CA MET A 245 19.36 -5.05 -1.13
C MET A 245 18.99 -5.19 -2.60
N PHE A 246 18.87 -4.07 -3.30
CA PHE A 246 18.56 -4.08 -4.73
C PHE A 246 19.59 -4.87 -5.54
N LYS A 247 20.89 -4.67 -5.27
CA LYS A 247 21.97 -5.34 -5.99
C LYS A 247 22.11 -6.83 -5.66
N ASN A 248 21.84 -7.22 -4.41
CA ASN A 248 22.19 -8.56 -3.93
C ASN A 248 20.99 -9.51 -3.79
N VAL A 249 19.78 -8.97 -3.65
CA VAL A 249 18.57 -9.76 -3.42
C VAL A 249 17.67 -9.75 -4.65
N TYR A 250 17.24 -8.56 -5.14
CA TYR A 250 16.27 -8.48 -6.24
C TYR A 250 16.80 -8.87 -7.61
N THR A 251 18.13 -8.93 -7.78
CA THR A 251 18.75 -9.42 -9.03
C THR A 251 18.99 -10.93 -9.04
N ASN A 252 18.56 -11.65 -8.00
CA ASN A 252 18.73 -13.10 -7.92
C ASN A 252 17.98 -13.81 -9.06
N LYS A 253 18.70 -14.68 -9.80
CA LYS A 253 18.17 -15.37 -11.00
C LYS A 253 16.95 -16.25 -10.72
N THR A 254 16.87 -16.87 -9.54
CA THR A 254 15.76 -17.77 -9.20
C THR A 254 14.46 -16.98 -8.99
N ALA A 255 14.51 -15.86 -8.26
CA ALA A 255 13.36 -14.97 -8.10
C ALA A 255 12.90 -14.40 -9.45
N LYS A 256 13.85 -13.96 -10.28
CA LYS A 256 13.56 -13.37 -11.59
C LYS A 256 12.87 -14.31 -12.57
N SER A 257 13.16 -15.60 -12.52
CA SER A 257 12.54 -16.58 -13.42
C SER A 257 11.04 -16.75 -13.20
N GLU A 258 10.59 -16.68 -11.95
CA GLU A 258 9.15 -16.76 -11.61
C GLU A 258 8.43 -15.45 -11.90
N GLU A 259 9.07 -14.29 -11.70
CA GLU A 259 8.55 -12.99 -12.11
C GLU A 259 8.30 -12.91 -13.62
N GLU A 260 9.22 -13.41 -14.45
CA GLU A 260 9.05 -13.47 -15.90
C GLU A 260 7.88 -14.35 -16.33
N LYS A 261 7.62 -15.46 -15.63
CA LYS A 261 6.46 -16.31 -15.89
C LYS A 261 5.15 -15.60 -15.55
N ALA A 262 5.14 -14.91 -14.41
CA ALA A 262 3.98 -14.13 -13.99
C ALA A 262 3.69 -12.97 -14.93
N ASP A 263 4.71 -12.23 -15.35
CA ASP A 263 4.57 -11.14 -16.31
C ASP A 263 3.95 -11.66 -17.63
N ARG A 264 4.48 -12.77 -18.16
CA ARG A 264 3.91 -13.42 -19.36
C ARG A 264 2.46 -13.84 -19.16
N MET A 265 2.13 -14.41 -18.01
CA MET A 265 0.76 -14.82 -17.68
C MET A 265 -0.19 -13.60 -17.65
N LEU A 266 0.20 -12.52 -16.97
CA LEU A 266 -0.61 -11.30 -16.85
C LEU A 266 -0.77 -10.62 -18.22
N ARG A 267 0.28 -10.54 -19.04
CA ARG A 267 0.21 -10.03 -20.42
C ARG A 267 -0.76 -10.84 -21.28
N THR A 268 -0.72 -12.16 -21.14
CA THR A 268 -1.62 -13.07 -21.89
C THR A 268 -3.07 -12.88 -21.47
N LEU A 269 -3.33 -12.71 -20.15
CA LEU A 269 -4.67 -12.39 -19.65
C LEU A 269 -5.15 -11.01 -20.14
N TYR A 270 -4.26 -10.02 -20.17
CA TYR A 270 -4.59 -8.68 -20.68
C TYR A 270 -5.02 -8.75 -22.15
N LEU A 271 -4.26 -9.41 -23.00
CA LEU A 271 -4.58 -9.60 -24.42
C LEU A 271 -5.91 -10.32 -24.62
N TYR A 272 -6.15 -11.37 -23.83
CA TYR A 272 -7.43 -12.08 -23.87
C TYR A 272 -8.62 -11.16 -23.57
N TYR A 273 -8.58 -10.38 -22.50
CA TYR A 273 -9.68 -9.46 -22.14
C TYR A 273 -9.80 -8.29 -23.09
N ARG A 274 -8.71 -7.84 -23.71
CA ARG A 274 -8.77 -6.83 -24.76
C ARG A 274 -9.55 -7.33 -25.98
N ASP A 275 -9.33 -8.57 -26.37
CA ASP A 275 -9.98 -9.18 -27.53
C ASP A 275 -11.38 -9.73 -27.20
N ASN A 276 -11.73 -9.85 -25.90
CA ASN A 276 -12.98 -10.41 -25.40
C ASN A 276 -13.55 -9.54 -24.26
N ILE A 277 -13.91 -8.30 -24.53
CA ILE A 277 -14.39 -7.32 -23.54
C ILE A 277 -15.66 -7.81 -22.82
N ASP A 278 -16.53 -8.55 -23.52
CA ASP A 278 -17.75 -9.17 -22.99
C ASP A 278 -17.49 -10.19 -21.86
N LYS A 279 -16.27 -10.67 -21.73
CA LYS A 279 -15.83 -11.58 -20.63
C LYS A 279 -15.36 -10.85 -19.37
N LEU A 280 -15.23 -9.53 -19.41
CA LEU A 280 -14.99 -8.75 -18.20
C LEU A 280 -16.19 -8.86 -17.26
N PRO A 281 -15.99 -8.84 -15.92
CA PRO A 281 -17.11 -8.76 -14.99
C PRO A 281 -17.90 -7.49 -15.23
N LYS A 282 -19.23 -7.60 -15.10
CA LYS A 282 -20.20 -6.51 -15.40
C LYS A 282 -19.81 -5.16 -14.78
N MET A 283 -19.28 -5.16 -13.56
CA MET A 283 -18.84 -3.95 -12.88
C MET A 283 -17.83 -3.13 -13.71
N TYR A 284 -16.86 -3.79 -14.35
CA TYR A 284 -15.84 -3.11 -15.17
C TYR A 284 -16.41 -2.64 -16.50
N ILE A 285 -17.36 -3.38 -17.08
CA ILE A 285 -18.10 -2.95 -18.26
C ILE A 285 -18.95 -1.71 -17.92
N ASP A 286 -19.60 -1.70 -16.77
CA ASP A 286 -20.38 -0.56 -16.30
C ASP A 286 -19.50 0.68 -16.04
N ILE A 287 -18.26 0.51 -15.58
CA ILE A 287 -17.27 1.60 -15.42
C ILE A 287 -16.89 2.16 -16.80
N ILE A 288 -16.60 1.30 -17.78
CA ILE A 288 -16.31 1.72 -19.16
C ILE A 288 -17.45 2.58 -19.72
N ASN A 289 -18.69 2.17 -19.49
CA ASN A 289 -19.87 2.85 -20.04
C ASN A 289 -20.23 4.18 -19.31
N ARG A 290 -19.71 4.40 -18.10
CA ARG A 290 -19.96 5.63 -17.31
C ARG A 290 -18.91 6.71 -17.52
N ASP A 291 -17.69 6.33 -17.85
CA ASP A 291 -16.59 7.29 -18.04
C ASP A 291 -16.80 8.05 -19.37
N GLU A 292 -16.66 9.37 -19.34
CA GLU A 292 -16.77 10.23 -20.54
C GLU A 292 -15.69 9.91 -21.59
N GLU A 293 -14.54 9.38 -21.15
CA GLU A 293 -13.49 8.82 -21.99
C GLU A 293 -13.26 7.36 -21.59
N PRO A 294 -14.04 6.42 -22.12
CA PRO A 294 -13.90 5.01 -21.77
C PRO A 294 -12.56 4.46 -22.27
N LYS A 295 -11.65 4.22 -21.33
CA LYS A 295 -10.39 3.55 -21.61
C LYS A 295 -10.57 2.07 -21.29
N ILE A 296 -10.89 1.28 -22.33
CA ILE A 296 -11.04 -0.17 -22.22
C ILE A 296 -9.79 -0.79 -21.57
N GLU A 297 -8.61 -0.36 -22.00
CA GLU A 297 -7.33 -0.80 -21.49
C GLU A 297 -7.21 -0.54 -19.98
N ARG A 298 -7.73 0.60 -19.51
CA ARG A 298 -7.70 0.92 -18.07
C ARG A 298 -8.61 0.00 -17.26
N ALA A 299 -9.80 -0.33 -17.76
CA ALA A 299 -10.71 -1.23 -17.07
C ALA A 299 -10.17 -2.67 -17.03
N ILE A 300 -9.47 -3.11 -18.08
CA ILE A 300 -8.77 -4.40 -18.09
C ILE A 300 -7.67 -4.41 -17.03
N CYS A 301 -6.87 -3.34 -16.96
CA CYS A 301 -5.82 -3.19 -15.94
C CYS A 301 -6.43 -3.18 -14.52
N ASP A 302 -7.53 -2.46 -14.30
CA ASP A 302 -8.25 -2.43 -13.03
C ASP A 302 -8.71 -3.83 -12.61
N TYR A 303 -9.20 -4.62 -13.56
CA TYR A 303 -9.64 -5.98 -13.27
C TYR A 303 -8.47 -6.90 -12.92
N ILE A 304 -7.42 -6.92 -13.76
CA ILE A 304 -6.27 -7.81 -13.57
C ILE A 304 -5.49 -7.43 -12.32
N SER A 305 -5.22 -6.14 -12.08
CA SER A 305 -4.54 -5.68 -10.87
C SER A 305 -5.34 -5.97 -9.60
N GLY A 306 -6.67 -6.09 -9.72
CA GLY A 306 -7.55 -6.50 -8.62
C GLY A 306 -7.54 -7.99 -8.31
N MET A 307 -6.95 -8.85 -9.14
CA MET A 307 -6.88 -10.30 -8.91
C MET A 307 -5.92 -10.64 -7.77
N SER A 308 -6.20 -11.70 -7.03
CA SER A 308 -5.20 -12.36 -6.19
C SER A 308 -4.34 -13.31 -7.03
N ASP A 309 -3.17 -13.69 -6.54
CA ASP A 309 -2.23 -14.57 -7.26
C ASP A 309 -2.90 -15.89 -7.67
N THR A 310 -3.56 -16.54 -6.72
CA THR A 310 -4.31 -17.78 -6.99
C THR A 310 -5.44 -17.57 -8.00
N TYR A 311 -6.14 -16.44 -7.94
CA TYR A 311 -7.24 -16.16 -8.87
C TYR A 311 -6.73 -15.92 -10.27
N SER A 312 -5.62 -15.19 -10.46
CA SER A 312 -5.01 -14.97 -11.78
C SER A 312 -4.50 -16.28 -12.40
N ILE A 313 -3.82 -17.13 -11.62
CA ILE A 313 -3.36 -18.46 -12.06
C ILE A 313 -4.54 -19.32 -12.47
N ASN A 314 -5.59 -19.40 -11.66
CA ASN A 314 -6.77 -20.21 -11.97
C ASN A 314 -7.54 -19.68 -13.19
N THR A 315 -7.59 -18.35 -13.36
CA THR A 315 -8.21 -17.72 -14.52
C THR A 315 -7.42 -18.06 -15.79
N PHE A 316 -6.09 -17.94 -15.74
CA PHE A 316 -5.23 -18.32 -16.84
C PHE A 316 -5.40 -19.82 -17.21
N ARG A 317 -5.41 -20.70 -16.21
CA ARG A 317 -5.63 -22.15 -16.44
C ARG A 317 -6.95 -22.41 -17.12
N LYS A 318 -8.04 -21.80 -16.68
CA LYS A 318 -9.37 -21.98 -17.27
C LYS A 318 -9.44 -21.54 -18.74
N ILE A 319 -8.67 -20.52 -19.12
CA ILE A 319 -8.70 -19.94 -20.47
C ILE A 319 -7.78 -20.72 -21.41
N TYR A 320 -6.59 -21.10 -20.95
CA TYR A 320 -5.51 -21.55 -21.82
C TYR A 320 -5.11 -23.02 -21.64
N ILE A 321 -5.52 -23.68 -20.56
CA ILE A 321 -5.18 -25.07 -20.31
C ILE A 321 -6.43 -25.92 -20.53
N PRO A 322 -6.39 -26.89 -21.49
CA PRO A 322 -7.49 -27.83 -21.67
C PRO A 322 -7.75 -28.62 -20.38
N MET A 323 -9.02 -28.71 -20.00
CA MET A 323 -9.44 -29.56 -18.88
C MET A 323 -9.89 -30.92 -19.40
N SER A 324 -9.64 -31.98 -18.61
CA SER A 324 -10.22 -33.29 -18.88
C SER A 324 -11.75 -33.21 -18.81
N TRP A 325 -12.41 -33.91 -19.68
CA TRP A 325 -13.86 -34.08 -19.63
C TRP A 325 -14.18 -35.08 -18.53
N ASP A 326 -14.95 -34.66 -17.54
CA ASP A 326 -15.61 -35.62 -16.65
C ASP A 326 -16.73 -36.29 -17.44
N ILE A 327 -16.63 -37.62 -17.62
CA ILE A 327 -17.63 -38.48 -18.28
C ILE A 327 -18.64 -38.92 -17.23
#